data_a0f98f8e5515ae0307c65432ad72614d
#
_entry.id   a0f98f8e5515ae0307c65432ad72614d
#
_cell.length_a   1.000
_cell.length_b   1.000
_cell.length_c   1.000
_cell.angle_alpha   90.00
_cell.angle_beta   90.00
_cell.angle_gamma   90.00
#
_symmetry.space_group_name_H-M   'P 1'
#
loop_
_entity.id
_entity.type
_entity.pdbx_description
1 polymer ?
#
loop_
_entity_poly.entity_id
_entity_poly.type
_entity_poly.pdbx_seq_one_letter_code
_entity_poly.pdbx_strand_id
1 'polypeptide(L)'
;MPAKTHKETFLMLLSHAREATEKASKIYDELGGVIQDPQVKDALEARAFVSQNILTKIDQCFKIIGEQPAKLSGRLHETFLEDFRKEVAEMQSPTAKRLFVLAKLGQLTHLLIAEYEVLVAAADATGHYGVGFLLESCLADTLVFADRTRRLISGIVEIRVAERKGVEQAA
;
A
#
# COMPACT_ATOMS: atom_id res chain seq x y z
N MET A 1 3.86 28.11 16.36
CA MET A 1 2.97 27.00 16.75
C MET A 1 3.62 26.30 17.94
N PRO A 2 2.90 25.96 19.01
CA PRO A 2 3.47 25.16 20.08
C PRO A 2 3.95 23.81 19.52
N ALA A 3 5.07 23.30 20.03
CA ALA A 3 5.60 21.99 19.64
C ALA A 3 4.57 20.90 20.04
N LYS A 4 4.28 19.98 19.13
CA LYS A 4 3.41 18.84 19.43
C LYS A 4 4.07 17.91 20.46
N THR A 5 3.28 17.43 21.38
CA THR A 5 3.71 16.39 22.34
C THR A 5 3.88 15.04 21.60
N HIS A 6 4.57 14.09 22.22
CA HIS A 6 4.70 12.71 21.68
C HIS A 6 3.32 12.09 21.42
N LYS A 7 2.36 12.27 22.35
CA LYS A 7 0.99 11.79 22.20
C LYS A 7 0.29 12.42 20.99
N GLU A 8 0.36 13.74 20.82
CA GLU A 8 -0.26 14.44 19.68
C GLU A 8 0.37 14.03 18.35
N THR A 9 1.68 13.82 18.34
CA THR A 9 2.40 13.33 17.16
C THR A 9 1.96 11.90 16.81
N PHE A 10 1.86 11.01 17.80
CA PHE A 10 1.38 9.65 17.60
C PHE A 10 -0.05 9.61 17.04
N LEU A 11 -0.97 10.36 17.62
CA LEU A 11 -2.37 10.46 17.14
C LEU A 11 -2.45 11.02 15.71
N MET A 12 -1.61 11.99 15.39
CA MET A 12 -1.53 12.52 14.02
C MET A 12 -1.04 11.45 13.04
N LEU A 13 0.03 10.73 13.36
CA LEU A 13 0.56 9.65 12.52
C LEU A 13 -0.44 8.51 12.35
N LEU A 14 -1.13 8.11 13.42
CA LEU A 14 -2.16 7.08 13.37
C LEU A 14 -3.34 7.51 12.47
N SER A 15 -3.71 8.80 12.53
CA SER A 15 -4.74 9.37 11.64
C SER A 15 -4.29 9.38 10.18
N HIS A 16 -3.01 9.66 9.92
CA HIS A 16 -2.42 9.57 8.56
C HIS A 16 -2.48 8.15 8.03
N ALA A 17 -2.04 7.16 8.80
CA ALA A 17 -2.08 5.76 8.38
C ALA A 17 -3.50 5.25 8.11
N ARG A 18 -4.47 5.68 8.92
CA ARG A 18 -5.89 5.38 8.68
C ARG A 18 -6.37 5.92 7.34
N GLU A 19 -6.15 7.22 7.10
CA GLU A 19 -6.56 7.87 5.85
C GLU A 19 -5.82 7.31 4.65
N ALA A 20 -4.50 7.09 4.78
CA ALA A 20 -3.68 6.48 3.74
C ALA A 20 -4.20 5.08 3.35
N THR A 21 -4.54 4.24 4.34
CA THR A 21 -5.08 2.90 4.09
C THR A 21 -6.45 2.95 3.41
N GLU A 22 -7.34 3.86 3.83
CA GLU A 22 -8.66 4.05 3.20
C GLU A 22 -8.53 4.50 1.74
N LYS A 23 -7.65 5.48 1.47
CA LYS A 23 -7.43 5.97 0.10
C LYS A 23 -6.68 4.96 -0.76
N ALA A 24 -5.70 4.25 -0.20
CA ALA A 24 -5.00 3.17 -0.90
C ALA A 24 -5.95 2.07 -1.37
N SER A 25 -6.96 1.70 -0.57
CA SER A 25 -7.96 0.72 -0.97
C SER A 25 -8.67 1.14 -2.26
N LYS A 26 -9.06 2.40 -2.38
CA LYS A 26 -9.69 2.95 -3.60
C LYS A 26 -8.73 2.95 -4.80
N ILE A 27 -7.44 3.23 -4.55
CA ILE A 27 -6.41 3.18 -5.60
C ILE A 27 -6.23 1.75 -6.09
N TYR A 28 -6.23 0.74 -5.21
CA TYR A 28 -6.14 -0.66 -5.62
C TYR A 28 -7.29 -1.08 -6.54
N ASP A 29 -8.52 -0.64 -6.28
CA ASP A 29 -9.68 -0.88 -7.14
C ASP A 29 -9.48 -0.27 -8.53
N GLU A 30 -8.97 0.96 -8.63
CA GLU A 30 -8.69 1.61 -9.91
C GLU A 30 -7.53 0.95 -10.67
N LEU A 31 -6.47 0.55 -9.97
CA LEU A 31 -5.37 -0.23 -10.56
C LEU A 31 -5.89 -1.55 -11.16
N GLY A 32 -6.79 -2.23 -10.46
CA GLY A 32 -7.44 -3.45 -10.91
C GLY A 32 -8.31 -3.25 -12.17
N GLY A 33 -8.93 -2.09 -12.29
CA GLY A 33 -9.77 -1.73 -13.45
C GLY A 33 -9.02 -1.56 -14.76
N VAL A 34 -7.73 -1.18 -14.72
CA VAL A 34 -6.93 -0.92 -15.94
C VAL A 34 -6.04 -2.08 -16.35
N ILE A 35 -5.87 -3.10 -15.50
CA ILE A 35 -5.01 -4.25 -15.76
C ILE A 35 -5.82 -5.45 -16.27
N GLN A 36 -5.30 -6.16 -17.27
CA GLN A 36 -5.92 -7.40 -17.79
C GLN A 36 -5.30 -8.67 -17.23
N ASP A 37 -4.12 -8.56 -16.62
CA ASP A 37 -3.39 -9.69 -16.06
C ASP A 37 -4.13 -10.30 -14.84
N PRO A 38 -4.56 -11.59 -14.91
CA PRO A 38 -5.34 -12.21 -13.85
C PRO A 38 -4.59 -12.27 -12.51
N GLN A 39 -3.29 -12.54 -12.53
CA GLN A 39 -2.49 -12.67 -11.31
C GLN A 39 -2.37 -11.33 -10.58
N VAL A 40 -2.26 -10.22 -11.33
CA VAL A 40 -2.24 -8.88 -10.75
C VAL A 40 -3.62 -8.50 -10.23
N LYS A 41 -4.69 -8.83 -10.95
CA LYS A 41 -6.08 -8.62 -10.47
C LYS A 41 -6.34 -9.34 -9.15
N ASP A 42 -6.06 -10.65 -9.08
CA ASP A 42 -6.24 -11.46 -7.87
C ASP A 42 -5.43 -10.89 -6.69
N ALA A 43 -4.23 -10.37 -6.96
CA ALA A 43 -3.42 -9.74 -5.93
C ALA A 43 -4.06 -8.46 -5.40
N LEU A 44 -4.62 -7.62 -6.28
CA LEU A 44 -5.28 -6.36 -5.92
C LEU A 44 -6.59 -6.60 -5.16
N GLU A 45 -7.41 -7.56 -5.58
CA GLU A 45 -8.64 -7.96 -4.88
C GLU A 45 -8.34 -8.48 -3.48
N ALA A 46 -7.34 -9.37 -3.34
CA ALA A 46 -6.89 -9.84 -2.04
C ALA A 46 -6.39 -8.68 -1.15
N ARG A 47 -5.69 -7.70 -1.74
CA ARG A 47 -5.21 -6.52 -1.00
C ARG A 47 -6.36 -5.62 -0.56
N ALA A 48 -7.38 -5.41 -1.38
CA ALA A 48 -8.57 -4.64 -1.00
C ALA A 48 -9.25 -5.25 0.23
N PHE A 49 -9.43 -6.58 0.25
CA PHE A 49 -9.96 -7.30 1.42
C PHE A 49 -9.10 -7.12 2.68
N VAL A 50 -7.78 -7.28 2.56
CA VAL A 50 -6.84 -7.09 3.68
C VAL A 50 -6.86 -5.64 4.17
N SER A 51 -7.02 -4.66 3.28
CA SER A 51 -7.11 -3.25 3.66
C SER A 51 -8.32 -2.94 4.56
N GLN A 52 -9.45 -3.60 4.35
CA GLN A 52 -10.61 -3.47 5.25
C GLN A 52 -10.32 -4.02 6.66
N ASN A 53 -9.61 -5.15 6.75
CA ASN A 53 -9.18 -5.70 8.03
C ASN A 53 -8.18 -4.77 8.75
N ILE A 54 -7.25 -4.18 7.99
CA ILE A 54 -6.31 -3.19 8.52
C ILE A 54 -7.04 -1.96 9.05
N LEU A 55 -8.01 -1.41 8.31
CA LEU A 55 -8.84 -0.29 8.77
C LEU A 55 -9.56 -0.61 10.08
N THR A 56 -10.12 -1.82 10.19
CA THR A 56 -10.77 -2.29 11.42
C THR A 56 -9.80 -2.31 12.60
N LYS A 57 -8.56 -2.81 12.40
CA LYS A 57 -7.51 -2.81 13.44
C LYS A 57 -7.11 -1.38 13.84
N ILE A 58 -6.97 -0.46 12.89
CA ILE A 58 -6.65 0.95 13.18
C ILE A 58 -7.79 1.61 13.95
N ASP A 59 -9.05 1.36 13.59
CA ASP A 59 -10.20 1.87 14.32
C ASP A 59 -10.27 1.31 15.76
N GLN A 60 -9.81 0.07 15.97
CA GLN A 60 -9.63 -0.50 17.32
C GLN A 60 -8.52 0.23 18.09
N CYS A 61 -7.42 0.61 17.43
CA CYS A 61 -6.37 1.40 18.06
C CYS A 61 -6.93 2.72 18.62
N PHE A 62 -7.73 3.46 17.85
CA PHE A 62 -8.38 4.67 18.32
C PHE A 62 -9.30 4.43 19.54
N LYS A 63 -10.07 3.34 19.51
CA LYS A 63 -10.94 2.96 20.64
C LYS A 63 -10.14 2.64 21.91
N ILE A 64 -9.02 1.92 21.79
CA ILE A 64 -8.15 1.59 22.94
C ILE A 64 -7.55 2.84 23.55
N ILE A 65 -7.15 3.82 22.73
CA ILE A 65 -6.56 5.08 23.19
C ILE A 65 -7.63 6.05 23.74
N GLY A 66 -8.91 5.86 23.40
CA GLY A 66 -10.01 6.76 23.75
C GLY A 66 -10.02 8.06 22.95
N GLU A 67 -9.48 8.04 21.73
CA GLU A 67 -9.35 9.21 20.86
C GLU A 67 -10.11 9.01 19.53
N GLN A 68 -10.24 10.10 18.78
CA GLN A 68 -10.86 10.08 17.45
C GLN A 68 -9.82 10.44 16.36
N PRO A 69 -9.96 9.91 15.13
CA PRO A 69 -9.10 10.30 14.03
C PRO A 69 -9.17 11.81 13.74
N ALA A 70 -8.02 12.44 13.55
CA ALA A 70 -7.95 13.83 13.12
C ALA A 70 -8.36 13.95 11.64
N LYS A 71 -9.00 15.07 11.28
CA LYS A 71 -9.24 15.39 9.86
C LYS A 71 -7.95 15.84 9.20
N LEU A 72 -7.61 15.19 8.09
CA LEU A 72 -6.40 15.43 7.31
C LEU A 72 -6.76 15.88 5.89
N SER A 73 -5.78 16.43 5.17
CA SER A 73 -6.00 16.91 3.79
C SER A 73 -6.04 15.79 2.75
N GLY A 74 -5.35 14.68 3.02
CA GLY A 74 -5.24 13.51 2.13
C GLY A 74 -4.66 13.77 0.73
N ARG A 75 -4.04 14.92 0.51
CA ARG A 75 -3.59 15.41 -0.80
C ARG A 75 -2.58 14.48 -1.47
N LEU A 76 -1.73 13.81 -0.69
CA LEU A 76 -0.71 12.90 -1.24
C LEU A 76 -1.35 11.80 -2.10
N HIS A 77 -2.35 11.12 -1.58
CA HIS A 77 -3.03 10.02 -2.27
C HIS A 77 -3.92 10.52 -3.42
N GLU A 78 -4.51 11.69 -3.28
CA GLU A 78 -5.27 12.33 -4.37
C GLU A 78 -4.38 12.66 -5.56
N THR A 79 -3.24 13.32 -5.30
CA THR A 79 -2.24 13.64 -6.34
C THR A 79 -1.68 12.36 -6.96
N PHE A 80 -1.38 11.34 -6.15
CA PHE A 80 -0.92 10.04 -6.67
C PHE A 80 -1.93 9.43 -7.66
N LEU A 81 -3.22 9.50 -7.34
CA LEU A 81 -4.27 8.96 -8.18
C LEU A 81 -4.49 9.77 -9.46
N GLU A 82 -4.42 11.10 -9.37
CA GLU A 82 -4.49 12.00 -10.53
C GLU A 82 -3.33 11.73 -11.51
N ASP A 83 -2.10 11.64 -11.00
CA ASP A 83 -0.93 11.33 -11.81
C ASP A 83 -1.02 9.93 -12.41
N PHE A 84 -1.49 8.94 -11.63
CA PHE A 84 -1.69 7.59 -12.13
C PHE A 84 -2.66 7.56 -13.32
N ARG A 85 -3.83 8.21 -13.21
CA ARG A 85 -4.84 8.24 -14.28
C ARG A 85 -4.31 8.87 -15.55
N LYS A 86 -3.54 9.95 -15.41
CA LYS A 86 -2.93 10.65 -16.52
C LYS A 86 -1.86 9.79 -17.20
N GLU A 87 -0.94 9.24 -16.44
CA GLU A 87 0.19 8.48 -16.97
C GLU A 87 -0.27 7.13 -17.57
N VAL A 88 -1.23 6.41 -16.95
CA VAL A 88 -1.72 5.12 -17.46
C VAL A 88 -2.46 5.25 -18.78
N ALA A 89 -3.10 6.41 -19.04
CA ALA A 89 -3.79 6.69 -20.28
C ALA A 89 -2.83 6.75 -21.49
N GLU A 90 -1.57 7.10 -21.25
CA GLU A 90 -0.52 7.16 -22.28
C GLU A 90 0.06 5.76 -22.62
N MET A 91 -0.19 4.74 -21.81
CA MET A 91 0.35 3.39 -21.99
C MET A 91 -0.44 2.62 -23.06
N GLN A 92 0.20 2.30 -24.17
CA GLN A 92 -0.44 1.64 -25.31
C GLN A 92 -0.41 0.10 -25.25
N SER A 93 0.63 -0.49 -24.64
CA SER A 93 0.76 -1.94 -24.60
C SER A 93 0.34 -2.55 -23.26
N PRO A 94 -0.26 -3.77 -23.26
CA PRO A 94 -0.60 -4.49 -22.03
C PRO A 94 0.61 -4.70 -21.12
N THR A 95 1.78 -4.98 -21.69
CA THR A 95 3.03 -5.16 -20.92
C THR A 95 3.47 -3.86 -20.24
N ALA A 96 3.39 -2.72 -20.95
CA ALA A 96 3.71 -1.43 -20.38
C ALA A 96 2.76 -1.09 -19.23
N LYS A 97 1.45 -1.30 -19.42
CA LYS A 97 0.45 -1.12 -18.35
C LYS A 97 0.74 -2.00 -17.15
N ARG A 98 1.06 -3.29 -17.37
CA ARG A 98 1.41 -4.22 -16.27
C ARG A 98 2.62 -3.72 -15.47
N LEU A 99 3.70 -3.34 -16.14
CA LEU A 99 4.90 -2.82 -15.48
C LEU A 99 4.60 -1.55 -14.69
N PHE A 100 3.86 -0.62 -15.30
CA PHE A 100 3.49 0.64 -14.68
C PHE A 100 2.61 0.43 -13.44
N VAL A 101 1.56 -0.40 -13.54
CA VAL A 101 0.69 -0.73 -12.40
C VAL A 101 1.49 -1.37 -11.26
N LEU A 102 2.39 -2.32 -11.55
CA LEU A 102 3.24 -2.94 -10.52
C LEU A 102 4.20 -1.94 -9.87
N ALA A 103 4.74 -0.98 -10.63
CA ALA A 103 5.58 0.08 -10.08
C ALA A 103 4.78 0.99 -9.11
N LYS A 104 3.60 1.44 -9.53
CA LYS A 104 2.72 2.28 -8.67
C LYS A 104 2.24 1.51 -7.43
N LEU A 105 1.92 0.23 -7.59
CA LEU A 105 1.56 -0.65 -6.48
C LEU A 105 2.69 -0.79 -5.46
N GLY A 106 3.93 -0.98 -5.94
CA GLY A 106 5.12 -1.01 -5.09
C GLY A 106 5.33 0.30 -4.33
N GLN A 107 5.24 1.45 -5.01
CA GLN A 107 5.37 2.77 -4.39
C GLN A 107 4.36 2.96 -3.26
N LEU A 108 3.07 2.72 -3.52
CA LEU A 108 2.00 2.87 -2.53
C LEU A 108 2.18 1.94 -1.33
N THR A 109 2.57 0.68 -1.58
CA THR A 109 2.78 -0.31 -0.53
C THR A 109 3.95 0.08 0.38
N HIS A 110 5.07 0.56 -0.18
CA HIS A 110 6.23 0.97 0.62
C HIS A 110 5.99 2.26 1.41
N LEU A 111 5.15 3.17 0.94
CA LEU A 111 4.68 4.30 1.74
C LEU A 111 3.96 3.82 3.00
N LEU A 112 3.03 2.87 2.87
CA LEU A 112 2.30 2.31 4.00
C LEU A 112 3.21 1.53 4.96
N ILE A 113 4.20 0.77 4.46
CA ILE A 113 5.18 0.07 5.29
C ILE A 113 5.93 1.08 6.16
N ALA A 114 6.48 2.16 5.58
CA ALA A 114 7.20 3.18 6.32
C ALA A 114 6.34 3.85 7.39
N GLU A 115 5.06 4.11 7.12
CA GLU A 115 4.13 4.66 8.11
C GLU A 115 3.89 3.70 9.27
N TYR A 116 3.67 2.39 9.00
CA TYR A 116 3.45 1.40 10.06
C TYR A 116 4.69 1.14 10.90
N GLU A 117 5.89 1.10 10.31
CA GLU A 117 7.15 0.94 11.05
C GLU A 117 7.33 2.04 12.11
N VAL A 118 7.10 3.29 11.71
CA VAL A 118 7.18 4.43 12.63
C VAL A 118 6.08 4.37 13.69
N LEU A 119 4.86 3.94 13.32
CA LEU A 119 3.73 3.85 14.24
C LEU A 119 3.93 2.78 15.31
N VAL A 120 4.48 1.62 14.96
CA VAL A 120 4.83 0.57 15.93
C VAL A 120 5.80 1.12 16.98
N ALA A 121 6.90 1.73 16.53
CA ALA A 121 7.88 2.35 17.42
C ALA A 121 7.29 3.47 18.27
N ALA A 122 6.39 4.30 17.71
CA ALA A 122 5.74 5.39 18.42
C ALA A 122 4.73 4.89 19.46
N ALA A 123 4.02 3.78 19.19
CA ALA A 123 3.13 3.14 20.17
C ALA A 123 3.89 2.64 21.37
N ASP A 124 5.03 1.99 21.17
CA ASP A 124 5.91 1.53 22.25
C ASP A 124 6.47 2.71 23.07
N ALA A 125 6.95 3.74 22.40
CA ALA A 125 7.50 4.95 23.05
C ALA A 125 6.45 5.72 23.88
N THR A 126 5.17 5.56 23.56
CA THR A 126 4.04 6.17 24.30
C THR A 126 3.35 5.24 25.29
N GLY A 127 3.84 4.00 25.45
CA GLY A 127 3.31 3.01 26.37
C GLY A 127 2.00 2.34 25.90
N HIS A 128 1.65 2.46 24.64
CA HIS A 128 0.45 1.85 24.06
C HIS A 128 0.72 0.46 23.47
N TYR A 129 1.29 -0.46 24.24
CA TYR A 129 1.73 -1.79 23.78
C TYR A 129 0.63 -2.61 23.07
N GLY A 130 -0.62 -2.57 23.55
CA GLY A 130 -1.74 -3.25 22.89
C GLY A 130 -2.05 -2.70 21.51
N VAL A 131 -1.85 -1.40 21.31
CA VAL A 131 -1.94 -0.73 20.01
C VAL A 131 -0.75 -1.10 19.13
N GLY A 132 0.47 -1.14 19.71
CA GLY A 132 1.68 -1.60 19.02
C GLY A 132 1.48 -2.97 18.38
N PHE A 133 0.94 -3.93 19.13
CA PHE A 133 0.65 -5.27 18.60
C PHE A 133 -0.32 -5.29 17.41
N LEU A 134 -1.38 -4.46 17.44
CA LEU A 134 -2.30 -4.33 16.32
C LEU A 134 -1.62 -3.71 15.08
N LEU A 135 -0.76 -2.73 15.30
CA LEU A 135 -0.01 -2.06 14.23
C LEU A 135 1.08 -2.97 13.63
N GLU A 136 1.76 -3.80 14.43
CA GLU A 136 2.65 -4.86 13.94
C GLU A 136 1.92 -5.84 13.02
N SER A 137 0.70 -6.23 13.38
CA SER A 137 -0.13 -7.07 12.51
C SER A 137 -0.49 -6.38 11.20
N CYS A 138 -0.77 -5.06 11.21
CA CYS A 138 -0.98 -4.28 9.98
C CYS A 138 0.28 -4.20 9.11
N LEU A 139 1.44 -4.01 9.73
CA LEU A 139 2.74 -4.03 9.06
C LEU A 139 3.01 -5.38 8.41
N ALA A 140 2.82 -6.49 9.15
CA ALA A 140 3.02 -7.85 8.64
C ALA A 140 2.14 -8.14 7.41
N ASP A 141 0.84 -7.81 7.46
CA ASP A 141 -0.08 -7.95 6.33
C ASP A 141 0.39 -7.14 5.10
N THR A 142 0.98 -5.96 5.34
CA THR A 142 1.47 -5.08 4.27
C THR A 142 2.78 -5.61 3.68
N LEU A 143 3.69 -6.16 4.49
CA LEU A 143 4.94 -6.80 4.04
C LEU A 143 4.67 -8.06 3.19
N VAL A 144 3.69 -8.88 3.57
CA VAL A 144 3.28 -10.05 2.77
C VAL A 144 2.82 -9.61 1.38
N PHE A 145 2.08 -8.50 1.29
CA PHE A 145 1.65 -7.96 0.01
C PHE A 145 2.80 -7.38 -0.82
N ALA A 146 3.77 -6.71 -0.19
CA ALA A 146 4.98 -6.24 -0.85
C ALA A 146 5.78 -7.41 -1.47
N ASP A 147 5.92 -8.51 -0.74
CA ASP A 147 6.59 -9.72 -1.24
C ASP A 147 5.83 -10.35 -2.42
N ARG A 148 4.51 -10.42 -2.35
CA ARG A 148 3.67 -10.87 -3.49
C ARG A 148 3.88 -9.99 -4.72
N THR A 149 3.90 -8.68 -4.57
CA THR A 149 4.15 -7.72 -5.65
C THR A 149 5.53 -7.94 -6.27
N ARG A 150 6.56 -8.15 -5.46
CA ARG A 150 7.91 -8.45 -5.92
C ARG A 150 7.96 -9.72 -6.75
N ARG A 151 7.27 -10.79 -6.35
CA ARG A 151 7.18 -12.05 -7.13
C ARG A 151 6.50 -11.84 -8.47
N LEU A 152 5.45 -11.02 -8.55
CA LEU A 152 4.80 -10.67 -9.81
C LEU A 152 5.74 -9.92 -10.76
N ILE A 153 6.60 -9.05 -10.23
CA ILE A 153 7.63 -8.35 -11.01
C ILE A 153 8.68 -9.34 -11.52
N SER A 154 9.19 -10.24 -10.67
CA SER A 154 10.18 -11.26 -11.05
C SER A 154 9.67 -12.18 -12.15
N GLY A 155 8.41 -12.59 -12.10
CA GLY A 155 7.78 -13.44 -13.13
C GLY A 155 7.78 -12.79 -14.53
N ILE A 156 7.77 -11.47 -14.65
CA ILE A 156 7.88 -10.80 -15.95
C ILE A 156 9.28 -10.98 -16.56
N VAL A 157 10.32 -10.93 -15.72
CA VAL A 157 11.71 -11.10 -16.16
C VAL A 157 11.95 -12.52 -16.64
N GLU A 158 11.44 -13.52 -15.90
CA GLU A 158 11.60 -14.94 -16.25
C GLU A 158 10.96 -15.30 -17.59
N ILE A 159 9.76 -14.81 -17.86
CA ILE A 159 9.06 -15.03 -19.15
C ILE A 159 9.91 -14.46 -20.31
N ARG A 160 10.45 -13.26 -20.18
CA ARG A 160 11.25 -12.65 -21.23
C ARG A 160 12.60 -13.35 -21.46
N VAL A 161 13.21 -13.88 -20.40
CA VAL A 161 14.44 -14.65 -20.53
C VAL A 161 14.17 -15.98 -21.26
N ALA A 162 13.04 -16.63 -20.97
CA ALA A 162 12.63 -17.85 -21.67
C ALA A 162 12.32 -17.59 -23.16
N GLU A 163 11.63 -16.49 -23.48
CA GLU A 163 11.34 -16.10 -24.88
C GLU A 163 12.63 -15.82 -25.68
N ARG A 164 13.62 -15.13 -25.10
CA ARG A 164 14.92 -14.87 -25.75
C ARG A 164 15.69 -16.16 -26.02
N LYS A 165 15.74 -17.08 -25.05
CA LYS A 165 16.41 -18.38 -25.23
C LYS A 165 15.73 -19.25 -26.29
N GLY A 166 14.40 -19.20 -26.40
CA GLY A 166 13.64 -19.89 -27.44
C GLY A 166 13.96 -19.36 -28.85
N VAL A 167 14.13 -18.07 -29.01
CA VAL A 167 14.51 -17.42 -30.29
C VAL A 167 15.95 -17.76 -30.68
N GLU A 168 16.89 -17.77 -29.73
CA GLU A 168 18.30 -18.12 -29.97
C GLU A 168 18.48 -19.61 -30.34
N GLN A 169 17.60 -20.51 -29.89
CA GLN A 169 17.63 -21.95 -30.24
C GLN A 169 16.94 -22.25 -31.57
N ALA A 170 16.13 -21.34 -32.08
CA ALA A 170 15.40 -21.47 -33.35
C ALA A 170 16.09 -20.81 -34.54
N ALA A 171 17.19 -20.08 -34.32
CA ALA A 171 18.02 -19.41 -35.33
C ALA A 171 19.31 -20.19 -35.60
#